data_98df614f7bc5cbde55557d8260eeffea
#
_entry.id   98df614f7bc5cbde55557d8260eeffea
#
_cell.length_a   1.000
_cell.length_b   1.000
_cell.length_c   1.000
_cell.angle_alpha   90.00
_cell.angle_beta   90.00
_cell.angle_gamma   90.00
#
_symmetry.space_group_name_H-M   'P 1'
#
loop_
_entity.id
_entity.type
_entity.pdbx_description
1 polymer ?
#
loop_
_entity_poly.entity_id
_entity_poly.type
_entity_poly.pdbx_seq_one_letter_code
_entity_poly.pdbx_strand_id
1 'polypeptide(L)'
;MTSRAAPFFDAVACGDDESARELSRFSPASPDKDREYEEDFLFVRFLMDHFFLERTAQDGQVLLSRYEKCLEGTTDARLLVCQALLAADGDAFDAALTQMMEEREVRYRRLAEKETEAEEVLATEAYVSIEGLALVRLAVRAGLKPQEDYLFIPSTALELPRLRYRADSWKHLML
;
A
#
# COMPACT_ATOMS: atom_id res chain seq x y z
N MET A 1 -8.13 11.80 -1.34
CA MET A 1 -7.10 12.40 -2.22
C MET A 1 -6.02 11.37 -2.49
N THR A 2 -6.11 10.69 -3.60
CA THR A 2 -5.09 9.77 -4.12
C THR A 2 -3.69 10.38 -4.13
N SER A 3 -3.58 11.70 -4.21
CA SER A 3 -2.30 12.43 -4.12
C SER A 3 -1.61 12.36 -2.75
N ARG A 4 -2.28 11.88 -1.70
CA ARG A 4 -1.68 11.68 -0.37
C ARG A 4 -1.39 10.22 -0.04
N ALA A 5 -1.95 9.29 -0.78
CA ALA A 5 -1.67 7.87 -0.61
C ALA A 5 -0.25 7.52 -1.09
N ALA A 6 0.18 8.04 -2.24
CA ALA A 6 1.51 7.76 -2.77
C ALA A 6 2.64 8.13 -1.79
N PRO A 7 2.74 9.36 -1.22
CA PRO A 7 3.78 9.67 -0.24
C PRO A 7 3.74 8.79 1.02
N PHE A 8 2.56 8.34 1.44
CA PHE A 8 2.43 7.43 2.57
C PHE A 8 3.01 6.05 2.23
N PHE A 9 2.64 5.49 1.08
CA PHE A 9 3.19 4.21 0.63
C PHE A 9 4.69 4.29 0.36
N ASP A 10 5.19 5.39 -0.19
CA ASP A 10 6.62 5.63 -0.37
C ASP A 10 7.37 5.60 0.97
N ALA A 11 6.87 6.32 1.96
CA ALA A 11 7.49 6.35 3.30
C ALA A 11 7.50 4.95 3.93
N VAL A 12 6.39 4.21 3.88
CA VAL A 12 6.29 2.85 4.41
C VAL A 12 7.21 1.90 3.64
N ALA A 13 7.23 1.95 2.31
CA ALA A 13 8.07 1.10 1.48
C ALA A 13 9.57 1.35 1.71
N CYS A 14 9.96 2.57 2.02
CA CYS A 14 11.34 2.93 2.38
C CYS A 14 11.67 2.61 3.85
N GLY A 15 10.69 2.27 4.68
CA GLY A 15 10.88 2.06 6.13
C GLY A 15 11.04 3.36 6.91
N ASP A 16 10.57 4.48 6.39
CA ASP A 16 10.54 5.78 7.06
C ASP A 16 9.26 5.93 7.90
N ASP A 17 9.29 5.34 9.07
CA ASP A 17 8.16 5.34 10.02
C ASP A 17 7.82 6.74 10.54
N GLU A 18 8.78 7.65 10.61
CA GLU A 18 8.56 9.03 11.07
C GLU A 18 7.70 9.79 10.05
N SER A 19 8.12 9.79 8.79
CA SER A 19 7.35 10.40 7.70
C SER A 19 5.98 9.74 7.53
N ALA A 20 5.88 8.42 7.61
CA ALA A 20 4.60 7.72 7.54
C ALA A 20 3.65 8.15 8.66
N ARG A 21 4.15 8.32 9.89
CA ARG A 21 3.37 8.80 11.05
C ARG A 21 2.94 10.25 10.88
N GLU A 22 3.81 11.12 10.41
CA GLU A 22 3.47 12.53 10.14
C GLU A 22 2.38 12.63 9.07
N LEU A 23 2.55 11.95 7.94
CA LEU A 23 1.55 11.89 6.88
C LEU A 23 0.19 11.40 7.40
N SER A 24 0.19 10.39 8.26
CA SER A 24 -1.03 9.86 8.88
C SER A 24 -1.72 10.90 9.78
N ARG A 25 -0.95 11.66 10.57
CA ARG A 25 -1.49 12.72 11.46
C ARG A 25 -2.10 13.88 10.69
N PHE A 26 -1.49 14.27 9.58
CA PHE A 26 -1.94 15.39 8.76
C PHE A 26 -2.97 15.00 7.69
N SER A 27 -3.24 13.71 7.53
CA SER A 27 -4.26 13.23 6.59
C SER A 27 -5.67 13.57 7.10
N PRO A 28 -6.60 13.95 6.20
CA PRO A 28 -7.97 14.22 6.57
C PRO A 28 -8.63 13.05 7.28
N ALA A 29 -9.53 13.34 8.23
CA ALA A 29 -10.32 12.33 8.94
C ALA A 29 -11.57 11.85 8.17
N SER A 30 -11.88 12.50 7.04
CA SER A 30 -13.03 12.19 6.18
C SER A 30 -12.67 12.34 4.70
N PRO A 31 -13.31 11.58 3.80
CA PRO A 31 -13.06 11.68 2.37
C PRO A 31 -13.53 13.03 1.81
N ASP A 32 -12.84 13.51 0.78
CA ASP A 32 -13.30 14.61 -0.05
C ASP A 32 -14.24 14.04 -1.14
N LYS A 33 -15.54 14.12 -0.90
CA LYS A 33 -16.57 13.49 -1.74
C LYS A 33 -16.55 13.93 -3.21
N ASP A 34 -15.95 15.08 -3.50
CA ASP A 34 -15.87 15.60 -4.86
C ASP A 34 -14.58 15.17 -5.58
N ARG A 35 -13.63 14.57 -4.88
CA ARG A 35 -12.27 14.35 -5.39
C ARG A 35 -11.71 12.95 -5.19
N GLU A 36 -12.36 12.12 -4.40
CA GLU A 36 -11.89 10.75 -4.14
C GLU A 36 -13.05 9.80 -3.88
N TYR A 37 -12.85 8.55 -4.27
CA TYR A 37 -13.78 7.47 -3.94
C TYR A 37 -13.65 7.11 -2.46
N GLU A 38 -14.76 6.79 -1.83
CA GLU A 38 -14.79 6.47 -0.40
C GLU A 38 -13.99 5.20 -0.08
N GLU A 39 -14.02 4.20 -0.95
CA GLU A 39 -13.22 2.98 -0.80
C GLU A 39 -11.72 3.25 -0.80
N ASP A 40 -11.22 4.14 -1.67
CA ASP A 40 -9.81 4.52 -1.72
C ASP A 40 -9.38 5.22 -0.42
N PHE A 41 -10.23 6.12 0.07
CA PHE A 41 -9.99 6.80 1.35
C PHE A 41 -9.96 5.80 2.51
N LEU A 42 -10.94 4.89 2.60
CA LEU A 42 -11.09 3.96 3.72
C LEU A 42 -9.94 2.96 3.77
N PHE A 43 -9.46 2.50 2.62
CA PHE A 43 -8.29 1.65 2.52
C PHE A 43 -7.05 2.29 3.16
N VAL A 44 -6.67 3.47 2.68
CA VAL A 44 -5.49 4.17 3.18
C VAL A 44 -5.67 4.61 4.63
N ARG A 45 -6.87 5.09 4.99
CA ARG A 45 -7.18 5.51 6.35
C ARG A 45 -7.05 4.37 7.35
N PHE A 46 -7.52 3.16 7.01
CA PHE A 46 -7.34 1.98 7.85
C PHE A 46 -5.85 1.71 8.13
N LEU A 47 -5.01 1.72 7.10
CA LEU A 47 -3.57 1.47 7.26
C LEU A 47 -2.90 2.53 8.14
N MET A 48 -3.23 3.81 7.94
CA MET A 48 -2.74 4.91 8.77
C MET A 48 -3.17 4.78 10.23
N ASP A 49 -4.44 4.52 10.46
CA ASP A 49 -5.01 4.42 11.80
C ASP A 49 -4.45 3.22 12.56
N HIS A 50 -4.41 2.06 11.90
CA HIS A 50 -3.99 0.81 12.53
C HIS A 50 -2.49 0.77 12.86
N PHE A 51 -1.64 1.28 11.97
CA PHE A 51 -0.18 1.15 12.12
C PHE A 51 0.52 2.37 12.71
N PHE A 52 -0.04 3.57 12.58
CA PHE A 52 0.69 4.81 12.92
C PHE A 52 -0.04 5.75 13.89
N LEU A 53 -1.36 5.61 14.05
CA LEU A 53 -2.16 6.46 14.93
C LEU A 53 -2.69 5.75 16.19
N GLU A 54 -2.19 4.54 16.46
CA GLU A 54 -2.48 3.79 17.69
C GLU A 54 -3.98 3.59 17.96
N ARG A 55 -4.77 3.45 16.87
CA ARG A 55 -6.20 3.16 17.00
C ARG A 55 -6.42 1.72 17.43
N THR A 56 -7.53 1.49 18.15
CA THR A 56 -7.87 0.16 18.63
C THR A 56 -8.30 -0.78 17.50
N ALA A 57 -8.23 -2.10 17.74
CA ALA A 57 -8.78 -3.07 16.79
C ALA A 57 -10.28 -2.85 16.54
N GLN A 58 -11.02 -2.36 17.54
CA GLN A 58 -12.44 -2.02 17.40
C GLN A 58 -12.65 -0.85 16.43
N ASP A 59 -11.81 0.18 16.48
CA ASP A 59 -11.85 1.29 15.52
C ASP A 59 -11.58 0.79 14.09
N GLY A 60 -10.59 -0.12 13.95
CA GLY A 60 -10.29 -0.80 12.68
C GLY A 60 -11.51 -1.57 12.15
N GLN A 61 -12.18 -2.35 13.00
CA GLN A 61 -13.37 -3.10 12.60
C GLN A 61 -14.52 -2.19 12.13
N VAL A 62 -14.71 -1.03 12.77
CA VAL A 62 -15.73 -0.04 12.37
C VAL A 62 -15.39 0.52 10.97
N LEU A 63 -14.12 0.85 10.72
CA LEU A 63 -13.68 1.31 9.39
C LEU A 63 -13.89 0.26 8.31
N LEU A 64 -13.50 -0.99 8.56
CA LEU A 64 -13.66 -2.07 7.58
C LEU A 64 -15.13 -2.40 7.31
N SER A 65 -15.99 -2.33 8.34
CA SER A 65 -17.46 -2.49 8.16
C SER A 65 -18.07 -1.37 7.30
N ARG A 66 -17.52 -0.16 7.37
CA ARG A 66 -17.91 0.95 6.51
C ARG A 66 -17.40 0.74 5.09
N TYR A 67 -16.15 0.25 4.93
CA TYR A 67 -15.56 -0.09 3.65
C TYR A 67 -16.40 -1.15 2.92
N GLU A 68 -16.72 -2.25 3.60
CA GLU A 68 -17.56 -3.31 3.05
C GLU A 68 -18.94 -2.79 2.57
N LYS A 69 -19.55 -1.88 3.33
CA LYS A 69 -20.83 -1.27 2.95
C LYS A 69 -20.72 -0.39 1.71
N CYS A 70 -19.65 0.38 1.53
CA CYS A 70 -19.51 1.24 0.35
C CYS A 70 -19.25 0.44 -0.93
N LEU A 71 -18.78 -0.80 -0.83
CA LEU A 71 -18.61 -1.70 -1.97
C LEU A 71 -19.94 -2.29 -2.52
N GLU A 72 -21.06 -2.14 -1.80
CA GLU A 72 -22.39 -2.58 -2.24
C GLU A 72 -22.44 -4.03 -2.74
N GLY A 73 -21.64 -4.91 -2.12
CA GLY A 73 -21.56 -6.33 -2.47
C GLY A 73 -20.56 -6.67 -3.59
N THR A 74 -19.80 -5.70 -4.07
CA THR A 74 -18.63 -5.97 -4.92
C THR A 74 -17.45 -6.41 -4.07
N THR A 75 -16.49 -7.13 -4.67
CA THR A 75 -15.26 -7.55 -4.00
C THR A 75 -14.13 -6.56 -4.28
N ASP A 76 -13.31 -6.29 -3.28
CA ASP A 76 -12.07 -5.50 -3.39
C ASP A 76 -10.96 -6.22 -2.64
N ALA A 77 -9.91 -6.60 -3.34
CA ALA A 77 -8.77 -7.30 -2.74
C ALA A 77 -8.08 -6.46 -1.64
N ARG A 78 -8.12 -5.14 -1.71
CA ARG A 78 -7.59 -4.23 -0.69
C ARG A 78 -8.36 -4.33 0.63
N LEU A 79 -9.69 -4.53 0.59
CA LEU A 79 -10.48 -4.79 1.80
C LEU A 79 -10.04 -6.11 2.44
N LEU A 80 -9.83 -7.17 1.64
CA LEU A 80 -9.38 -8.46 2.14
C LEU A 80 -7.98 -8.37 2.79
N VAL A 81 -7.05 -7.60 2.19
CA VAL A 81 -5.75 -7.30 2.80
C VAL A 81 -5.92 -6.64 4.16
N CYS A 82 -6.77 -5.62 4.28
CA CYS A 82 -7.01 -4.93 5.55
C CYS A 82 -7.63 -5.85 6.61
N GLN A 83 -8.56 -6.71 6.22
CA GLN A 83 -9.19 -7.69 7.12
C GLN A 83 -8.16 -8.70 7.63
N ALA A 84 -7.30 -9.21 6.74
CA ALA A 84 -6.23 -10.13 7.10
C ALA A 84 -5.20 -9.49 8.05
N LEU A 85 -4.81 -8.23 7.81
CA LEU A 85 -3.92 -7.48 8.70
C LEU A 85 -4.55 -7.28 10.09
N LEU A 86 -5.83 -6.92 10.16
CA LEU A 86 -6.54 -6.75 11.42
C LEU A 86 -6.67 -8.06 12.21
N ALA A 87 -6.89 -9.17 11.50
CA ALA A 87 -7.00 -10.50 12.08
C ALA A 87 -5.65 -11.15 12.40
N ALA A 88 -4.55 -10.56 11.97
CA ALA A 88 -3.21 -11.14 11.98
C ALA A 88 -3.16 -12.53 11.29
N ASP A 89 -3.88 -12.69 10.19
CA ASP A 89 -3.96 -13.92 9.41
C ASP A 89 -3.02 -13.84 8.19
N GLY A 90 -1.88 -14.57 8.27
CA GLY A 90 -0.85 -14.56 7.22
C GLY A 90 -1.32 -15.22 5.93
N ASP A 91 -2.03 -16.33 6.00
CA ASP A 91 -2.49 -17.06 4.81
C ASP A 91 -3.55 -16.23 4.05
N ALA A 92 -4.48 -15.60 4.77
CA ALA A 92 -5.46 -14.70 4.19
C ALA A 92 -4.79 -13.45 3.57
N PHE A 93 -3.73 -12.92 4.22
CA PHE A 93 -2.96 -11.80 3.69
C PHE A 93 -2.29 -12.16 2.37
N ASP A 94 -1.60 -13.30 2.31
CA ASP A 94 -0.91 -13.76 1.11
C ASP A 94 -1.86 -13.97 -0.06
N ALA A 95 -3.01 -14.59 0.19
CA ALA A 95 -4.04 -14.79 -0.81
C ALA A 95 -4.62 -13.45 -1.34
N ALA A 96 -4.93 -12.51 -0.43
CA ALA A 96 -5.48 -11.22 -0.79
C ALA A 96 -4.47 -10.34 -1.55
N LEU A 97 -3.20 -10.33 -1.12
CA LEU A 97 -2.16 -9.56 -1.82
C LEU A 97 -1.86 -10.15 -3.21
N THR A 98 -1.85 -11.48 -3.34
CA THR A 98 -1.70 -12.15 -4.64
C THR A 98 -2.82 -11.72 -5.58
N GLN A 99 -4.08 -11.80 -5.13
CA GLN A 99 -5.23 -11.34 -5.93
C GLN A 99 -5.07 -9.87 -6.34
N MET A 100 -4.68 -9.00 -5.41
CA MET A 100 -4.47 -7.58 -5.70
C MET A 100 -3.41 -7.34 -6.78
N MET A 101 -2.32 -8.13 -6.78
CA MET A 101 -1.27 -8.04 -7.80
C MET A 101 -1.73 -8.59 -9.16
N GLU A 102 -2.54 -9.64 -9.19
CA GLU A 102 -3.16 -10.17 -10.41
C GLU A 102 -4.13 -9.15 -11.04
N GLU A 103 -4.96 -8.50 -10.23
CA GLU A 103 -5.86 -7.42 -10.68
C GLU A 103 -5.07 -6.23 -11.24
N ARG A 104 -3.92 -5.91 -10.61
CA ARG A 104 -2.97 -4.90 -11.10
C ARG A 104 -2.41 -5.30 -12.48
N GLU A 105 -1.98 -6.54 -12.67
CA GLU A 105 -1.47 -7.03 -13.96
C GLU A 105 -2.50 -6.84 -15.06
N VAL A 106 -3.73 -7.26 -14.81
CA VAL A 106 -4.83 -7.11 -15.78
C VAL A 106 -5.06 -5.64 -16.12
N ARG A 107 -5.03 -4.76 -15.11
CA ARG A 107 -5.20 -3.31 -15.31
C ARG A 107 -4.12 -2.72 -16.21
N TYR A 108 -2.83 -2.95 -15.90
CA TYR A 108 -1.73 -2.38 -16.69
C TYR A 108 -1.64 -2.99 -18.09
N ARG A 109 -1.97 -4.26 -18.26
CA ARG A 109 -2.08 -4.89 -19.59
C ARG A 109 -3.14 -4.17 -20.45
N ARG A 110 -4.32 -3.90 -19.89
CA ARG A 110 -5.40 -3.15 -20.59
C ARG A 110 -4.99 -1.71 -20.90
N LEU A 111 -4.26 -1.04 -20.03
CA LEU A 111 -3.76 0.33 -20.28
C LEU A 111 -2.74 0.35 -21.42
N ALA A 112 -1.83 -0.62 -21.45
CA ALA A 112 -0.88 -0.79 -22.54
C ALA A 112 -1.54 -1.09 -23.88
N GLU A 113 -2.55 -1.98 -23.90
CA GLU A 113 -3.32 -2.31 -25.12
C GLU A 113 -4.10 -1.11 -25.68
N LYS A 114 -4.55 -0.19 -24.82
CA LYS A 114 -5.32 0.99 -25.20
C LYS A 114 -4.47 2.20 -25.54
N GLU A 115 -3.15 2.12 -25.31
CA GLU A 115 -2.22 3.25 -25.48
C GLU A 115 -2.69 4.53 -24.74
N THR A 116 -3.34 4.34 -23.56
CA THR A 116 -3.95 5.45 -22.80
C THR A 116 -3.02 6.02 -21.73
N GLU A 117 -1.92 5.33 -21.43
CA GLU A 117 -0.91 5.75 -20.46
C GLU A 117 0.40 6.15 -21.13
N ALA A 118 1.13 7.04 -20.48
CA ALA A 118 2.46 7.43 -20.92
C ALA A 118 3.43 6.23 -20.87
N GLU A 119 4.34 6.15 -21.84
CA GLU A 119 5.31 5.07 -21.94
C GLU A 119 6.18 4.95 -20.68
N GLU A 120 6.53 6.09 -20.05
CA GLU A 120 7.31 6.14 -18.81
C GLU A 120 6.57 5.49 -17.64
N VAL A 121 5.26 5.68 -17.54
CA VAL A 121 4.41 5.05 -16.51
C VAL A 121 4.38 3.53 -16.72
N LEU A 122 4.17 3.10 -17.96
CA LEU A 122 4.19 1.67 -18.31
C LEU A 122 5.57 1.04 -18.11
N ALA A 123 6.65 1.78 -18.32
CA ALA A 123 8.02 1.29 -18.14
C ALA A 123 8.45 1.20 -16.67
N THR A 124 7.74 1.83 -15.75
CA THR A 124 8.09 1.90 -14.31
C THR A 124 6.99 1.31 -13.43
N GLU A 125 5.87 1.97 -13.30
CA GLU A 125 4.79 1.58 -12.39
C GLU A 125 4.16 0.22 -12.76
N ALA A 126 4.18 -0.16 -14.04
CA ALA A 126 3.66 -1.47 -14.44
C ALA A 126 4.50 -2.65 -13.90
N TYR A 127 5.77 -2.41 -13.55
CA TYR A 127 6.70 -3.48 -13.14
C TYR A 127 6.99 -3.52 -11.64
N VAL A 128 6.72 -2.44 -10.90
CA VAL A 128 6.96 -2.39 -9.45
C VAL A 128 5.75 -1.79 -8.76
N SER A 129 5.26 -2.47 -7.73
CA SER A 129 4.18 -1.99 -6.87
C SER A 129 4.75 -1.44 -5.57
N ILE A 130 4.85 -0.13 -5.46
CA ILE A 130 5.25 0.53 -4.19
C ILE A 130 4.20 0.28 -3.11
N GLU A 131 2.93 0.31 -3.47
CA GLU A 131 1.83 -0.05 -2.58
C GLU A 131 1.96 -1.48 -2.06
N GLY A 132 2.25 -2.44 -2.94
CA GLY A 132 2.50 -3.83 -2.56
C GLY A 132 3.71 -3.98 -1.64
N LEU A 133 4.84 -3.30 -1.95
CA LEU A 133 6.02 -3.25 -1.08
C LEU A 133 5.66 -2.72 0.33
N ALA A 134 4.89 -1.64 0.39
CA ALA A 134 4.44 -1.06 1.66
C ALA A 134 3.56 -2.05 2.44
N LEU A 135 2.61 -2.74 1.78
CA LEU A 135 1.74 -3.72 2.42
C LEU A 135 2.52 -4.90 3.00
N VAL A 136 3.52 -5.43 2.29
CA VAL A 136 4.40 -6.49 2.82
C VAL A 136 5.16 -6.01 4.06
N ARG A 137 5.69 -4.78 4.06
CA ARG A 137 6.35 -4.20 5.24
C ARG A 137 5.39 -4.04 6.42
N LEU A 138 4.14 -3.63 6.18
CA LEU A 138 3.11 -3.53 7.22
C LEU A 138 2.74 -4.91 7.77
N ALA A 139 2.66 -5.94 6.93
CA ALA A 139 2.43 -7.30 7.36
C ALA A 139 3.56 -7.82 8.27
N VAL A 140 4.82 -7.62 7.89
CA VAL A 140 5.97 -7.94 8.73
C VAL A 140 5.91 -7.18 10.06
N ARG A 141 5.55 -5.90 10.04
CA ARG A 141 5.35 -5.08 11.26
C ARG A 141 4.23 -5.61 12.15
N ALA A 142 3.16 -6.17 11.56
CA ALA A 142 2.09 -6.86 12.28
C ALA A 142 2.51 -8.24 12.85
N GLY A 143 3.73 -8.69 12.57
CA GLY A 143 4.26 -10.00 13.01
C GLY A 143 3.88 -11.15 12.08
N LEU A 144 3.33 -10.86 10.90
CA LEU A 144 3.08 -11.88 9.88
C LEU A 144 4.38 -12.30 9.19
N LYS A 145 4.32 -13.44 8.51
CA LYS A 145 5.41 -13.96 7.68
C LYS A 145 4.92 -14.07 6.23
N PRO A 146 4.91 -12.96 5.48
CA PRO A 146 4.49 -12.97 4.09
C PRO A 146 5.37 -13.91 3.25
N GLN A 147 4.86 -14.32 2.08
CA GLN A 147 5.63 -15.07 1.09
C GLN A 147 6.89 -14.31 0.67
N GLU A 148 7.89 -15.03 0.18
CA GLU A 148 9.16 -14.44 -0.27
C GLU A 148 9.01 -13.71 -1.61
N ASP A 149 8.10 -14.16 -2.47
CA ASP A 149 7.91 -13.66 -3.81
C ASP A 149 6.45 -13.33 -4.10
N TYR A 150 6.22 -12.13 -4.62
CA TYR A 150 4.94 -11.69 -5.18
C TYR A 150 5.20 -11.03 -6.53
N LEU A 151 4.21 -11.11 -7.40
CA LEU A 151 4.23 -10.39 -8.66
C LEU A 151 4.37 -8.87 -8.40
N PHE A 152 5.25 -8.20 -9.13
CA PHE A 152 5.54 -6.75 -9.00
C PHE A 152 6.12 -6.29 -7.66
N ILE A 153 6.49 -7.19 -6.76
CA ILE A 153 7.11 -6.88 -5.48
C ILE A 153 8.48 -7.57 -5.41
N PRO A 154 9.56 -6.92 -5.88
CA PRO A 154 10.88 -7.53 -5.88
C PRO A 154 11.35 -7.83 -4.44
N SER A 155 11.70 -9.09 -4.16
CA SER A 155 12.20 -9.51 -2.84
C SER A 155 13.43 -8.69 -2.40
N THR A 156 14.29 -8.29 -3.34
CA THR A 156 15.44 -7.43 -3.08
C THR A 156 15.08 -6.04 -2.54
N ALA A 157 13.90 -5.53 -2.87
CA ALA A 157 13.40 -4.26 -2.35
C ALA A 157 12.87 -4.38 -0.90
N LEU A 158 12.61 -5.61 -0.42
CA LEU A 158 12.21 -5.89 0.95
C LEU A 158 13.41 -6.07 1.89
N GLU A 159 14.60 -6.29 1.36
CA GLU A 159 15.82 -6.36 2.14
C GLU A 159 16.08 -5.04 2.89
N LEU A 160 16.62 -5.13 4.09
CA LEU A 160 17.08 -3.95 4.80
C LEU A 160 18.21 -3.30 4.02
N PRO A 161 18.22 -1.96 3.90
CA PRO A 161 19.28 -1.27 3.20
C PRO A 161 20.64 -1.58 3.86
N ARG A 162 21.56 -2.16 3.11
CA ARG A 162 22.92 -2.51 3.60
C ARG A 162 23.75 -1.27 3.94
N LEU A 163 23.42 -0.15 3.33
CA LEU A 163 24.07 1.13 3.57
C LEU A 163 23.04 2.17 3.99
N ARG A 164 23.33 2.88 5.08
CA ARG A 164 22.52 4.04 5.45
C ARG A 164 22.67 5.12 4.39
N TYR A 165 21.51 5.62 3.91
CA TYR A 165 21.51 6.82 3.08
C TYR A 165 22.22 7.97 3.83
N ARG A 166 23.19 8.61 3.17
CA ARG A 166 23.79 9.85 3.66
C ARG A 166 23.35 10.97 2.71
N ALA A 167 22.89 12.08 3.28
CA ALA A 167 22.64 13.28 2.47
C ALA A 167 23.84 13.54 1.58
N ASP A 168 23.61 13.84 0.31
CA ASP A 168 24.65 14.10 -0.68
C ASP A 168 25.57 12.93 -1.08
N SER A 169 25.27 11.67 -0.67
CA SER A 169 26.08 10.50 -1.10
C SER A 169 26.18 10.36 -2.63
N TRP A 170 25.18 10.83 -3.36
CA TRP A 170 25.15 10.86 -4.83
C TRP A 170 26.22 11.79 -5.44
N LYS A 171 26.75 12.78 -4.69
CA LYS A 171 27.82 13.69 -5.12
C LYS A 171 29.20 13.00 -5.09
N HIS A 172 29.30 11.86 -4.43
CA HIS A 172 30.53 11.13 -4.20
C HIS A 172 30.54 9.75 -4.89
N LEU A 173 29.64 9.52 -5.84
CA LEU A 173 29.72 8.35 -6.70
C LEU A 173 30.97 8.46 -7.55
N MET A 174 31.98 7.63 -7.23
CA MET A 174 33.09 7.41 -8.15
C MET A 174 32.55 6.56 -9.30
N LEU A 175 32.50 7.13 -10.48
CA LEU A 175 32.24 6.45 -11.74
C LEU A 175 33.45 5.65 -12.18
#